data_d757cff8501e8fff3a46e3b07ee828a0
#
_entry.id   d757cff8501e8fff3a46e3b07ee828a0
#
_cell.length_a   1.000
_cell.length_b   1.000
_cell.length_c   1.000
_cell.angle_alpha   90.00
_cell.angle_beta   90.00
_cell.angle_gamma   90.00
#
_symmetry.space_group_name_H-M   'P 1'
#
loop_
_entity.id
_entity.type
_entity.pdbx_description
1 polymer ?
#
loop_
_entity_poly.entity_id
_entity_poly.type
_entity_poly.pdbx_seq_one_letter_code
_entity_poly.pdbx_strand_id
1 'polypeptide(L)'
;MNVRLKRAKELAGYAVQLTKDEGLPTMVRRGAGFVKRRCFGKRARYLPAKKVLEAQRAEMAGKTAADCGLPTISVLTPLYNTPEKYLREFLDSFVGQTAPNGQLCLADASDAAHGDVERIVKEYQQK
;
A
#
# COMPACT_ATOMS: atom_id res chain seq x y z
N MET A 1 -20.26 -20.59 -13.76
CA MET A 1 -21.26 -19.56 -13.33
C MET A 1 -20.51 -18.28 -13.05
N ASN A 2 -20.86 -17.18 -13.71
CA ASN A 2 -20.07 -15.94 -13.73
C ASN A 2 -20.07 -15.25 -12.36
N VAL A 3 -18.90 -15.05 -11.75
CA VAL A 3 -18.69 -14.43 -10.42
C VAL A 3 -19.40 -13.07 -10.30
N ARG A 4 -19.46 -12.31 -11.40
CA ARG A 4 -20.17 -11.03 -11.47
C ARG A 4 -21.67 -11.17 -11.28
N LEU A 5 -22.27 -12.23 -11.82
CA LEU A 5 -23.70 -12.50 -11.70
C LEU A 5 -24.08 -12.92 -10.27
N LYS A 6 -23.24 -13.72 -9.61
CA LYS A 6 -23.41 -14.11 -8.22
C LYS A 6 -23.38 -12.89 -7.29
N ARG A 7 -22.41 -12.02 -7.47
CA ARG A 7 -22.28 -10.77 -6.70
C ARG A 7 -23.44 -9.79 -6.92
N ALA A 8 -23.96 -9.71 -8.16
CA ALA A 8 -25.12 -8.87 -8.46
C ALA A 8 -26.39 -9.36 -7.75
N LYS A 9 -26.62 -10.69 -7.69
CA LYS A 9 -27.74 -11.29 -6.96
C LYS A 9 -27.63 -11.07 -5.45
N GLU A 10 -26.46 -11.19 -4.87
CA GLU A 10 -26.20 -10.94 -3.44
C GLU A 10 -26.49 -9.47 -3.09
N LEU A 11 -26.04 -8.53 -3.91
CA LEU A 11 -26.31 -7.10 -3.73
C LEU A 11 -27.81 -6.75 -3.87
N ALA A 12 -28.50 -7.38 -4.81
CA ALA A 12 -29.94 -7.20 -4.96
C ALA A 12 -30.71 -7.76 -3.76
N GLY A 13 -30.33 -8.94 -3.26
CA GLY A 13 -30.91 -9.51 -2.03
C GLY A 13 -30.71 -8.62 -0.81
N TYR A 14 -29.51 -8.09 -0.64
CA TYR A 14 -29.18 -7.15 0.44
C TYR A 14 -30.01 -5.85 0.34
N ALA A 15 -30.18 -5.29 -0.86
CA ALA A 15 -30.99 -4.11 -1.08
C ALA A 15 -32.47 -4.33 -0.72
N VAL A 16 -33.03 -5.49 -1.09
CA VAL A 16 -34.40 -5.87 -0.73
C VAL A 16 -34.58 -6.01 0.78
N GLN A 17 -33.62 -6.62 1.47
CA GLN A 17 -33.66 -6.78 2.92
C GLN A 17 -33.57 -5.43 3.64
N LEU A 18 -32.67 -4.56 3.20
CA LEU A 18 -32.50 -3.20 3.71
C LEU A 18 -33.78 -2.35 3.55
N THR A 19 -34.52 -2.56 2.45
CA THR A 19 -35.78 -1.87 2.20
C THR A 19 -36.87 -2.33 3.16
N LYS A 20 -36.87 -3.63 3.52
CA LYS A 20 -37.82 -4.20 4.47
C LYS A 20 -37.57 -3.75 5.91
N ASP A 21 -36.28 -3.70 6.30
CA ASP A 21 -35.87 -3.47 7.69
C ASP A 21 -35.77 -1.98 8.04
N GLU A 22 -35.29 -1.15 7.12
CA GLU A 22 -34.96 0.26 7.38
C GLU A 22 -35.74 1.26 6.50
N GLY A 23 -36.55 0.78 5.56
CA GLY A 23 -37.36 1.59 4.66
C GLY A 23 -36.62 2.14 3.43
N LEU A 24 -37.41 2.50 2.42
CA LEU A 24 -36.95 3.01 1.12
C LEU A 24 -36.01 4.23 1.20
N PRO A 25 -36.25 5.25 2.04
CA PRO A 25 -35.38 6.44 2.11
C PRO A 25 -33.95 6.10 2.56
N THR A 26 -33.81 5.17 3.49
CA THR A 26 -32.50 4.75 4.01
C THR A 26 -31.72 3.95 2.97
N MET A 27 -32.40 3.09 2.23
CA MET A 27 -31.79 2.32 1.13
C MET A 27 -31.28 3.26 0.02
N VAL A 28 -32.08 4.23 -0.41
CA VAL A 28 -31.69 5.22 -1.43
C VAL A 28 -30.51 6.06 -0.96
N ARG A 29 -30.51 6.52 0.29
CA ARG A 29 -29.43 7.30 0.88
C ARG A 29 -28.11 6.51 0.96
N ARG A 30 -28.15 5.23 1.37
CA ARG A 30 -26.98 4.34 1.40
C ARG A 30 -26.49 3.99 0.00
N GLY A 31 -27.42 3.71 -0.94
CA GLY A 31 -27.11 3.45 -2.35
C GLY A 31 -26.46 4.65 -3.03
N ALA A 32 -26.99 5.84 -2.85
CA ALA A 32 -26.41 7.07 -3.37
C ALA A 32 -25.02 7.34 -2.78
N GLY A 33 -24.81 7.08 -1.49
CA GLY A 33 -23.51 7.19 -0.83
C GLY A 33 -22.49 6.18 -1.36
N PHE A 34 -22.92 4.96 -1.69
CA PHE A 34 -22.06 3.93 -2.29
C PHE A 34 -21.65 4.31 -3.73
N VAL A 35 -22.61 4.74 -4.56
CA VAL A 35 -22.35 5.18 -5.93
C VAL A 35 -21.46 6.42 -5.93
N LYS A 36 -21.73 7.40 -5.08
CA LYS A 36 -20.90 8.61 -4.94
C LYS A 36 -19.45 8.25 -4.57
N ARG A 37 -19.24 7.34 -3.62
CA ARG A 37 -17.88 6.89 -3.24
C ARG A 37 -17.18 6.10 -4.35
N ARG A 38 -17.90 5.27 -5.09
CA ARG A 38 -17.32 4.42 -6.14
C ARG A 38 -17.07 5.16 -7.45
N CYS A 39 -17.96 6.08 -7.83
CA CYS A 39 -17.86 6.80 -9.10
C CYS A 39 -17.13 8.15 -8.97
N PHE A 40 -17.25 8.82 -7.83
CA PHE A 40 -16.69 10.17 -7.61
C PHE A 40 -15.74 10.24 -6.42
N GLY A 41 -15.65 9.17 -5.62
CA GLY A 41 -14.66 9.07 -4.56
C GLY A 41 -13.28 8.99 -5.20
N LYS A 42 -12.60 10.13 -5.32
CA LYS A 42 -11.14 10.09 -5.45
C LYS A 42 -10.68 9.23 -4.28
N ARG A 43 -10.09 8.07 -4.54
CA ARG A 43 -9.28 7.39 -3.53
C ARG A 43 -8.29 8.46 -3.08
N ALA A 44 -8.52 9.01 -1.91
CA ALA A 44 -7.52 9.84 -1.28
C ALA A 44 -6.33 8.89 -1.04
N ARG A 45 -5.43 8.78 -2.03
CA ARG A 45 -4.08 8.34 -1.77
C ARG A 45 -3.56 9.39 -0.83
N TYR A 46 -3.33 9.00 0.40
CA TYR A 46 -2.62 9.82 1.35
C TYR A 46 -1.16 9.90 0.87
N LEU A 47 -0.97 10.72 -0.15
CA LEU A 47 0.35 11.12 -0.58
C LEU A 47 0.52 12.53 0.00
N PRO A 48 1.46 12.72 0.91
CA PRO A 48 1.78 14.07 1.36
C PRO A 48 2.07 14.93 0.13
N ALA A 49 1.65 16.19 0.18
CA ALA A 49 1.89 17.11 -0.93
C ALA A 49 3.40 17.11 -1.25
N LYS A 50 3.75 17.13 -2.54
CA LYS A 50 5.16 17.10 -3.00
C LYS A 50 6.05 18.09 -2.23
N LYS A 51 5.53 19.29 -1.95
CA LYS A 51 6.21 20.32 -1.15
C LYS A 51 6.54 19.86 0.28
N VAL A 52 5.66 19.05 0.91
CA VAL A 52 5.89 18.53 2.26
C VAL A 52 7.00 17.50 2.25
N LEU A 53 7.02 16.61 1.24
CA LEU A 53 8.10 15.63 1.06
C LEU A 53 9.44 16.30 0.79
N GLU A 54 9.46 17.34 -0.04
CA GLU A 54 10.67 18.11 -0.35
C GLU A 54 11.20 18.81 0.90
N ALA A 55 10.31 19.42 1.69
CA ALA A 55 10.69 20.06 2.97
C ALA A 55 11.25 19.05 3.98
N GLN A 56 10.60 17.89 4.13
CA GLN A 56 11.08 16.81 5.00
C GLN A 56 12.44 16.29 4.56
N ARG A 57 12.65 16.09 3.26
CA ARG A 57 13.95 15.67 2.72
C ARG A 57 15.03 16.70 2.99
N ALA A 58 14.73 17.97 2.77
CA ALA A 58 15.67 19.06 3.06
C ALA A 58 16.03 19.15 4.55
N GLU A 59 15.05 18.98 5.44
CA GLU A 59 15.25 18.98 6.87
C GLU A 59 16.10 17.80 7.36
N MET A 60 15.93 16.64 6.75
CA MET A 60 16.64 15.41 7.14
C MET A 60 17.96 15.21 6.39
N ALA A 61 18.26 16.05 5.41
CA ALA A 61 19.48 15.93 4.62
C ALA A 61 20.72 16.05 5.51
N GLY A 62 21.56 15.03 5.48
CA GLY A 62 22.81 14.97 6.24
C GLY A 62 22.66 14.65 7.74
N LYS A 63 21.45 14.44 8.24
CA LYS A 63 21.24 14.00 9.63
C LYS A 63 21.38 12.48 9.73
N THR A 64 22.00 12.04 10.82
CA THR A 64 22.05 10.62 11.19
C THR A 64 20.92 10.27 12.17
N ALA A 65 20.69 8.98 12.40
CA ALA A 65 19.72 8.53 13.40
C ALA A 65 20.04 9.06 14.80
N ALA A 66 21.32 9.13 15.15
CA ALA A 66 21.80 9.68 16.42
C ALA A 66 21.46 11.16 16.57
N ASP A 67 21.63 11.96 15.51
CA ASP A 67 21.30 13.39 15.51
C ASP A 67 19.81 13.66 15.74
N CYS A 68 18.97 12.70 15.32
CA CYS A 68 17.52 12.80 15.49
C CYS A 68 17.02 12.21 16.81
N GLY A 69 17.86 11.54 17.61
CA GLY A 69 17.45 10.82 18.82
C GLY A 69 16.42 9.71 18.56
N LEU A 70 16.37 9.17 17.34
CA LEU A 70 15.39 8.18 16.94
C LEU A 70 15.93 6.75 17.16
N PRO A 71 15.10 5.82 17.66
CA PRO A 71 15.49 4.42 17.74
C PRO A 71 15.62 3.82 16.33
N THR A 72 16.48 2.83 16.16
CA THR A 72 16.55 2.06 14.93
C THR A 72 15.28 1.25 14.74
N ILE A 73 14.68 1.35 13.56
CA ILE A 73 13.47 0.61 13.18
C ILE A 73 13.87 -0.44 12.15
N SER A 74 13.70 -1.72 12.50
CA SER A 74 13.91 -2.84 11.58
C SER A 74 12.60 -3.24 10.91
N VAL A 75 12.56 -3.17 9.59
CA VAL A 75 11.45 -3.65 8.78
C VAL A 75 11.78 -5.05 8.29
N LEU A 76 11.05 -6.05 8.77
CA LEU A 76 11.23 -7.45 8.36
C LEU A 76 10.24 -7.77 7.24
N THR A 77 10.77 -8.22 6.11
CA THR A 77 9.95 -8.54 4.93
C THR A 77 10.36 -9.90 4.36
N PRO A 78 9.44 -10.88 4.33
CA PRO A 78 9.67 -12.12 3.60
C PRO A 78 9.52 -11.89 2.10
N LEU A 79 10.39 -12.51 1.30
CA LEU A 79 10.33 -12.55 -0.15
C LEU A 79 10.08 -14.00 -0.60
N TYR A 80 9.22 -14.17 -1.58
CA TYR A 80 8.97 -15.45 -2.23
C TYR A 80 8.59 -15.22 -3.70
N ASN A 81 9.45 -15.60 -4.61
CA ASN A 81 9.25 -15.50 -6.06
C ASN A 81 8.69 -14.13 -6.48
N THR A 82 9.18 -13.06 -5.84
CA THR A 82 8.65 -11.71 -6.03
C THR A 82 9.06 -11.19 -7.40
N PRO A 83 8.10 -10.81 -8.28
CA PRO A 83 8.42 -10.26 -9.60
C PRO A 83 9.30 -9.01 -9.50
N GLU A 84 10.33 -8.90 -10.35
CA GLU A 84 11.32 -7.82 -10.37
C GLU A 84 10.69 -6.43 -10.22
N LYS A 85 9.62 -6.15 -10.98
CA LYS A 85 8.93 -4.86 -10.94
C LYS A 85 8.51 -4.46 -9.52
N TYR A 86 7.86 -5.36 -8.79
CA TYR A 86 7.36 -5.09 -7.45
C TYR A 86 8.47 -5.04 -6.41
N LEU A 87 9.50 -5.89 -6.60
CA LEU A 87 10.67 -5.88 -5.73
C LEU A 87 11.41 -4.55 -5.84
N ARG A 88 11.64 -4.05 -7.06
CA ARG A 88 12.28 -2.74 -7.27
C ARG A 88 11.43 -1.58 -6.72
N GLU A 89 10.13 -1.56 -6.98
CA GLU A 89 9.22 -0.55 -6.43
C GLU A 89 9.23 -0.54 -4.89
N PHE A 90 9.30 -1.71 -4.26
CA PHE A 90 9.41 -1.85 -2.81
C PHE A 90 10.75 -1.32 -2.29
N LEU A 91 11.86 -1.76 -2.86
CA LEU A 91 13.20 -1.32 -2.46
C LEU A 91 13.41 0.18 -2.69
N ASP A 92 12.95 0.72 -3.81
CA ASP A 92 12.96 2.17 -4.07
C ASP A 92 12.15 2.95 -3.04
N SER A 93 11.01 2.41 -2.60
CA SER A 93 10.20 3.05 -1.57
C SER A 93 10.91 3.09 -0.21
N PHE A 94 11.71 2.08 0.11
CA PHE A 94 12.50 2.03 1.34
C PHE A 94 13.70 2.99 1.28
N VAL A 95 14.48 2.93 0.20
CA VAL A 95 15.62 3.84 -0.02
C VAL A 95 15.17 5.30 -0.09
N GLY A 96 13.97 5.54 -0.63
CA GLY A 96 13.38 6.88 -0.74
C GLY A 96 12.82 7.46 0.57
N GLN A 97 12.91 6.75 1.69
CA GLN A 97 12.46 7.27 2.98
C GLN A 97 13.33 8.42 3.47
N THR A 98 12.73 9.33 4.22
CA THR A 98 13.43 10.48 4.78
C THR A 98 14.03 10.22 6.16
N ALA A 99 13.54 9.20 6.86
CA ALA A 99 14.04 8.83 8.18
C ALA A 99 15.34 8.02 8.07
N PRO A 100 16.45 8.45 8.69
CA PRO A 100 17.76 7.79 8.54
C PRO A 100 17.94 6.57 9.46
N ASN A 101 16.92 6.17 10.19
CA ASN A 101 16.97 5.16 11.24
C ASN A 101 16.34 3.82 10.82
N GLY A 102 16.05 3.66 9.53
CA GLY A 102 15.46 2.43 8.99
C GLY A 102 16.52 1.36 8.67
N GLN A 103 16.25 0.12 9.06
CA GLN A 103 16.98 -1.07 8.64
C GLN A 103 16.02 -2.01 7.93
N LEU A 104 16.37 -2.48 6.73
CA LEU A 104 15.57 -3.46 5.99
C LEU A 104 16.20 -4.85 6.14
N CYS A 105 15.44 -5.76 6.74
CA CYS A 105 15.81 -7.16 6.90
C CYS A 105 14.95 -8.00 5.95
N LEU A 106 15.57 -8.60 4.94
CA LEU A 106 14.89 -9.42 3.95
C LEU A 106 15.16 -10.90 4.21
N ALA A 107 14.11 -11.71 4.25
CA ALA A 107 14.19 -13.16 4.30
C ALA A 107 13.72 -13.71 2.94
N ASP A 108 14.66 -14.14 2.11
CA ASP A 108 14.34 -14.68 0.78
C ASP A 108 14.18 -16.20 0.86
N ALA A 109 13.00 -16.66 0.48
CA ALA A 109 12.64 -18.08 0.35
C ALA A 109 12.30 -18.44 -1.10
N SER A 110 12.79 -17.66 -2.07
CA SER A 110 12.50 -17.87 -3.49
C SER A 110 13.14 -19.15 -4.01
N ASP A 111 12.49 -19.75 -5.00
CA ASP A 111 12.99 -20.95 -5.68
C ASP A 111 14.22 -20.63 -6.52
N ALA A 112 15.04 -21.65 -6.83
CA ALA A 112 16.24 -21.51 -7.64
C ALA A 112 15.98 -20.91 -9.05
N ALA A 113 14.77 -21.04 -9.57
CA ALA A 113 14.35 -20.43 -10.84
C ALA A 113 14.19 -18.89 -10.76
N HIS A 114 14.16 -18.31 -9.56
CA HIS A 114 13.97 -16.88 -9.28
C HIS A 114 15.22 -16.23 -8.69
N GLY A 115 16.40 -16.64 -9.14
CA GLY A 115 17.69 -16.08 -8.70
C GLY A 115 17.90 -14.58 -9.00
N ASP A 116 17.01 -13.98 -9.78
CA ASP A 116 16.94 -12.55 -10.00
C ASP A 116 16.60 -11.76 -8.73
N VAL A 117 15.86 -12.36 -7.78
CA VAL A 117 15.54 -11.72 -6.48
C VAL A 117 16.82 -11.41 -5.72
N GLU A 118 17.71 -12.40 -5.54
CA GLU A 118 18.99 -12.22 -4.84
C GLU A 118 19.87 -11.17 -5.54
N ARG A 119 19.94 -11.22 -6.86
CA ARG A 119 20.73 -10.26 -7.67
C ARG A 119 20.25 -8.84 -7.45
N ILE A 120 18.92 -8.60 -7.49
CA ILE A 120 18.34 -7.27 -7.30
C ILE A 120 18.58 -6.76 -5.88
N VAL A 121 18.42 -7.61 -4.86
CA VAL A 121 18.70 -7.23 -3.48
C VAL A 121 20.14 -6.79 -3.32
N LYS A 122 21.12 -7.53 -3.91
CA LYS A 122 22.54 -7.16 -3.88
C LYS A 122 22.83 -5.82 -4.58
N GLU A 123 22.13 -5.50 -5.68
CA GLU A 123 22.24 -4.19 -6.34
C GLU A 123 21.86 -3.04 -5.39
N TYR A 124 20.84 -3.24 -4.55
CA TYR A 124 20.36 -2.21 -3.61
C TYR A 124 21.18 -2.11 -2.32
N GLN A 125 21.93 -3.15 -1.94
CA GLN A 125 22.86 -3.08 -0.81
C GLN A 125 24.06 -2.14 -1.05
N GLN A 126 24.30 -1.78 -2.30
CA GLN A 126 25.39 -0.89 -2.70
C GLN A 126 24.95 0.57 -2.89
N LYS A 127 23.65 0.85 -2.72
CA LYS A 127 23.08 2.21 -2.81
C LYS A 127 22.99 2.88 -1.45
#